data_2dbf742f43cfc8d8eae7681860346739
#
_entry.id   2dbf742f43cfc8d8eae7681860346739
#
_cell.length_a   1.000
_cell.length_b   1.000
_cell.length_c   1.000
_cell.angle_alpha   90.00
_cell.angle_beta   90.00
_cell.angle_gamma   90.00
#
_symmetry.space_group_name_H-M   'P 1'
#
loop_
_entity.id
_entity.type
_entity.pdbx_description
1 polymer ?
#
loop_
_entity_poly.entity_id
_entity_poly.type
_entity_poly.pdbx_seq_one_letter_code
_entity_poly.pdbx_strand_id
1 'polypeptide(L)'
;MKLVDSHSTAIPKGNLDGFKVHAKYDIISGFLVFLIALPLCLGISLASGYPAVAGIFTAIIGGVVATFISNSELSIKGPAAGLIVIALGCVQEFGFTGGVDPAKDFQAYRLALGVGVVAGAYQIILGLFRVGILVNLFPKAAIHGLLASIGIIIISKQFPVLVGLSPQGSPL
;
A
#
# COMPACT_ATOMS: atom_id res chain seq x y z
N MET A 1 -43.94 11.84 15.40
CA MET A 1 -42.72 11.01 15.51
C MET A 1 -42.74 10.03 14.34
N LYS A 2 -42.20 10.44 13.16
CA LYS A 2 -42.16 9.60 11.95
C LYS A 2 -41.09 8.55 12.16
N LEU A 3 -41.51 7.29 12.11
CA LEU A 3 -40.63 6.13 12.12
C LEU A 3 -39.66 6.26 10.94
N VAL A 4 -38.38 6.24 11.23
CA VAL A 4 -37.30 6.16 10.25
C VAL A 4 -37.51 4.85 9.49
N ASP A 5 -37.86 4.96 8.23
CA ASP A 5 -37.93 3.82 7.33
C ASP A 5 -36.60 3.08 7.38
N SER A 6 -36.71 1.80 7.70
CA SER A 6 -35.60 0.84 7.64
C SER A 6 -35.10 0.78 6.19
N HIS A 7 -34.21 1.71 5.83
CA HIS A 7 -33.39 1.51 4.63
C HIS A 7 -32.70 0.18 4.78
N SER A 8 -33.15 -0.78 4.01
CA SER A 8 -32.45 -2.02 3.77
C SER A 8 -30.99 -1.68 3.59
N THR A 9 -30.14 -2.14 4.51
CA THR A 9 -28.69 -2.06 4.43
C THR A 9 -28.22 -2.98 3.30
N ALA A 10 -28.60 -2.64 2.07
CA ALA A 10 -28.05 -3.28 0.90
C ALA A 10 -26.56 -2.90 0.86
N ILE A 11 -25.72 -3.90 1.10
CA ILE A 11 -24.27 -3.75 0.96
C ILE A 11 -24.02 -3.19 -0.44
N PRO A 12 -23.38 -2.02 -0.56
CA PRO A 12 -23.09 -1.44 -1.87
C PRO A 12 -22.26 -2.43 -2.68
N LYS A 13 -22.78 -2.82 -3.83
CA LYS A 13 -22.10 -3.73 -4.74
C LYS A 13 -21.25 -2.91 -5.70
N GLY A 14 -19.98 -3.28 -5.87
CA GLY A 14 -19.03 -2.67 -6.80
C GLY A 14 -19.34 -2.96 -8.27
N ASN A 15 -20.61 -2.85 -8.67
CA ASN A 15 -21.06 -3.02 -10.05
C ASN A 15 -21.46 -1.67 -10.67
N LEU A 16 -21.62 -1.64 -11.99
CA LEU A 16 -21.99 -0.43 -12.73
C LEU A 16 -23.29 0.23 -12.26
N ASP A 17 -24.25 -0.57 -11.78
CA ASP A 17 -25.51 -0.05 -11.27
C ASP A 17 -25.34 0.61 -9.91
N GLY A 18 -24.54 0.02 -9.02
CA GLY A 18 -24.16 0.63 -7.75
C GLY A 18 -23.40 1.94 -7.96
N PHE A 19 -22.49 1.99 -8.91
CA PHE A 19 -21.76 3.21 -9.27
C PHE A 19 -22.68 4.34 -9.69
N LYS A 20 -23.66 4.08 -10.55
CA LYS A 20 -24.61 5.11 -11.00
C LYS A 20 -25.45 5.69 -9.86
N VAL A 21 -25.81 4.87 -8.89
CA VAL A 21 -26.64 5.29 -7.74
C VAL A 21 -25.82 6.08 -6.72
N HIS A 22 -24.56 5.69 -6.47
CA HIS A 22 -23.73 6.25 -5.41
C HIS A 22 -22.60 7.18 -5.89
N ALA A 23 -22.46 7.39 -7.22
CA ALA A 23 -21.37 8.14 -7.83
C ALA A 23 -21.09 9.51 -7.18
N LYS A 24 -22.12 10.23 -6.76
CA LYS A 24 -21.96 11.53 -6.10
C LYS A 24 -21.22 11.42 -4.77
N TYR A 25 -21.51 10.40 -3.99
CA TYR A 25 -20.85 10.15 -2.70
C TYR A 25 -19.47 9.55 -2.91
N ASP A 26 -19.34 8.68 -3.90
CA ASP A 26 -18.07 8.01 -4.24
C ASP A 26 -17.04 9.01 -4.77
N ILE A 27 -17.44 10.02 -5.55
CA ILE A 27 -16.54 11.08 -6.03
C ILE A 27 -15.98 11.89 -4.85
N ILE A 28 -16.82 12.28 -3.91
CA ILE A 28 -16.37 13.05 -2.73
C ILE A 28 -15.44 12.19 -1.87
N SER A 29 -15.83 10.96 -1.58
CA SER A 29 -15.02 10.01 -0.81
C SER A 29 -13.70 9.69 -1.51
N GLY A 30 -13.74 9.50 -2.83
CA GLY A 30 -12.56 9.25 -3.65
C GLY A 30 -11.59 10.43 -3.64
N PHE A 31 -12.10 11.66 -3.68
CA PHE A 31 -11.27 12.86 -3.57
C PHE A 31 -10.59 12.97 -2.20
N LEU A 32 -11.32 12.70 -1.11
CA LEU A 32 -10.73 12.67 0.23
C LEU A 32 -9.66 11.59 0.37
N VAL A 33 -9.93 10.39 -0.16
CA VAL A 33 -8.95 9.30 -0.19
C VAL A 33 -7.71 9.69 -0.99
N PHE A 34 -7.87 10.36 -2.14
CA PHE A 34 -6.76 10.86 -2.95
C PHE A 34 -5.87 11.82 -2.16
N LEU A 35 -6.46 12.79 -1.45
CA LEU A 35 -5.71 13.76 -0.64
C LEU A 35 -4.88 13.10 0.46
N ILE A 36 -5.40 12.03 1.06
CA ILE A 36 -4.68 11.28 2.12
C ILE A 36 -3.65 10.32 1.50
N ALA A 37 -4.03 9.65 0.42
CA ALA A 37 -3.20 8.62 -0.21
C ALA A 37 -1.94 9.22 -0.87
N LEU A 38 -2.01 10.42 -1.44
CA LEU A 38 -0.91 11.03 -2.17
C LEU A 38 0.34 11.21 -1.30
N PRO A 39 0.31 11.94 -0.17
CA PRO A 39 1.49 12.08 0.69
C PRO A 39 1.92 10.75 1.31
N LEU A 40 0.96 9.87 1.62
CA LEU A 40 1.27 8.55 2.16
C LEU A 40 2.04 7.69 1.15
N CYS A 41 1.60 7.65 -0.11
CA CYS A 41 2.26 6.89 -1.17
C CYS A 41 3.68 7.40 -1.48
N LEU A 42 3.84 8.73 -1.49
CA LEU A 42 5.15 9.34 -1.65
C LEU A 42 6.09 8.99 -0.48
N GLY A 43 5.59 9.10 0.75
CA GLY A 43 6.37 8.77 1.95
C GLY A 43 6.77 7.30 2.00
N ILE A 44 5.87 6.38 1.68
CA ILE A 44 6.16 4.93 1.63
C ILE A 44 7.19 4.62 0.55
N SER A 45 7.06 5.22 -0.64
CA SER A 45 8.01 5.00 -1.74
C SER A 45 9.42 5.43 -1.35
N LEU A 46 9.56 6.65 -0.84
CA LEU A 46 10.86 7.18 -0.39
C LEU A 46 11.45 6.36 0.76
N ALA A 47 10.63 5.97 1.74
CA ALA A 47 11.08 5.14 2.86
C ALA A 47 11.52 3.74 2.43
N SER A 48 11.03 3.25 1.29
CA SER A 48 11.42 1.97 0.68
C SER A 48 12.65 2.07 -0.22
N GLY A 49 13.28 3.25 -0.36
CA GLY A 49 14.38 3.48 -1.28
C GLY A 49 13.97 3.54 -2.76
N TYR A 50 12.67 3.72 -3.02
CA TYR A 50 12.12 3.80 -4.36
C TYR A 50 11.94 5.26 -4.80
N PRO A 51 11.95 5.56 -6.11
CA PRO A 51 11.59 6.88 -6.60
C PRO A 51 10.19 7.28 -6.14
N ALA A 52 10.00 8.52 -5.72
CA ALA A 52 8.71 9.02 -5.21
C ALA A 52 7.54 8.75 -6.18
N VAL A 53 7.80 8.90 -7.47
CA VAL A 53 6.82 8.67 -8.55
C VAL A 53 6.31 7.22 -8.57
N ALA A 54 7.12 6.24 -8.16
CA ALA A 54 6.71 4.84 -8.10
C ALA A 54 5.53 4.61 -7.14
N GLY A 55 5.48 5.35 -6.03
CA GLY A 55 4.36 5.32 -5.10
C GLY A 55 3.05 5.79 -5.74
N ILE A 56 3.11 6.85 -6.55
CA ILE A 56 1.94 7.38 -7.26
C ILE A 56 1.43 6.35 -8.28
N PHE A 57 2.31 5.76 -9.09
CA PHE A 57 1.90 4.71 -10.04
C PHE A 57 1.29 3.51 -9.35
N THR A 58 1.85 3.09 -8.22
CA THR A 58 1.29 1.99 -7.41
C THR A 58 -0.11 2.33 -6.91
N ALA A 59 -0.34 3.57 -6.47
CA ALA A 59 -1.65 4.02 -6.03
C ALA A 59 -2.68 4.04 -7.18
N ILE A 60 -2.28 4.51 -8.36
CA ILE A 60 -3.14 4.54 -9.55
C ILE A 60 -3.50 3.11 -9.97
N ILE A 61 -2.51 2.23 -10.10
CA ILE A 61 -2.73 0.83 -10.50
C ILE A 61 -3.57 0.11 -9.43
N GLY A 62 -3.26 0.30 -8.15
CA GLY A 62 -4.03 -0.26 -7.04
C GLY A 62 -5.46 0.24 -7.00
N GLY A 63 -5.68 1.53 -7.19
CA GLY A 63 -7.01 2.14 -7.19
C GLY A 63 -7.85 1.79 -8.40
N VAL A 64 -7.26 1.71 -9.59
CA VAL A 64 -7.99 1.47 -10.84
C VAL A 64 -8.02 -0.02 -11.18
N VAL A 65 -6.86 -0.64 -11.38
CA VAL A 65 -6.79 -2.03 -11.91
C VAL A 65 -7.14 -3.06 -10.85
N ALA A 66 -6.54 -2.96 -9.65
CA ALA A 66 -6.78 -3.95 -8.61
C ALA A 66 -8.22 -3.91 -8.06
N THR A 67 -8.89 -2.78 -8.15
CA THR A 67 -10.30 -2.66 -7.72
C THR A 67 -11.23 -3.53 -8.55
N PHE A 68 -11.01 -3.65 -9.86
CA PHE A 68 -11.82 -4.52 -10.73
C PHE A 68 -11.54 -6.01 -10.54
N ILE A 69 -10.34 -6.37 -10.08
CA ILE A 69 -9.93 -7.78 -9.91
C ILE A 69 -10.25 -8.28 -8.50
N SER A 70 -10.23 -7.38 -7.52
CA SER A 70 -10.42 -7.74 -6.11
C SER A 70 -11.90 -7.85 -5.75
N ASN A 71 -12.23 -8.85 -4.96
CA ASN A 71 -13.58 -9.09 -4.44
C ASN A 71 -13.86 -8.35 -3.12
N SER A 72 -13.07 -7.35 -2.74
CA SER A 72 -13.27 -6.54 -1.53
C SER A 72 -13.74 -5.14 -1.89
N GLU A 73 -15.00 -4.85 -1.63
CA GLU A 73 -15.68 -3.61 -2.03
C GLU A 73 -15.29 -2.40 -1.17
N LEU A 74 -14.86 -2.62 0.08
CA LEU A 74 -14.55 -1.56 1.05
C LEU A 74 -13.04 -1.39 1.32
N SER A 75 -12.17 -2.02 0.52
CA SER A 75 -10.73 -1.94 0.73
C SER A 75 -10.07 -0.96 -0.22
N ILE A 76 -9.29 -0.04 0.33
CA ILE A 76 -8.39 0.82 -0.45
C ILE A 76 -7.16 -0.01 -0.82
N LYS A 77 -6.83 -0.07 -2.09
CA LYS A 77 -5.67 -0.78 -2.62
C LYS A 77 -4.60 0.23 -3.00
N GLY A 78 -3.43 0.06 -2.42
CA GLY A 78 -2.31 0.99 -2.63
C GLY A 78 -1.02 0.43 -2.04
N PRO A 79 0.03 1.25 -1.93
CA PRO A 79 1.29 0.82 -1.34
C PRO A 79 1.12 0.40 0.11
N ALA A 80 1.75 -0.72 0.46
CA ALA A 80 1.64 -1.31 1.79
C ALA A 80 2.80 -0.83 2.69
N ALA A 81 2.50 -0.02 3.69
CA ALA A 81 3.49 0.46 4.66
C ALA A 81 4.22 -0.69 5.38
N GLY A 82 3.56 -1.83 5.58
CA GLY A 82 4.15 -3.01 6.21
C GLY A 82 5.29 -3.65 5.43
N LEU A 83 5.41 -3.37 4.16
CA LEU A 83 6.46 -3.93 3.30
C LEU A 83 7.67 -3.00 3.13
N ILE A 84 7.66 -1.80 3.75
CA ILE A 84 8.74 -0.82 3.61
C ILE A 84 10.11 -1.43 3.93
N VAL A 85 10.22 -2.14 5.05
CA VAL A 85 11.50 -2.72 5.51
C VAL A 85 11.98 -3.81 4.56
N ILE A 86 11.07 -4.64 4.06
CA ILE A 86 11.39 -5.72 3.10
C ILE A 86 11.81 -5.11 1.76
N ALA A 87 11.09 -4.12 1.27
CA ALA A 87 11.41 -3.44 0.03
C ALA A 87 12.75 -2.71 0.10
N LEU A 88 13.00 -1.99 1.20
CA LEU A 88 14.28 -1.31 1.43
C LEU A 88 15.43 -2.32 1.51
N GLY A 89 15.28 -3.40 2.27
CA GLY A 89 16.29 -4.46 2.33
C GLY A 89 16.58 -5.04 0.94
N CYS A 90 15.57 -5.30 0.14
CA CYS A 90 15.72 -5.80 -1.22
C CYS A 90 16.53 -4.83 -2.10
N VAL A 91 16.26 -3.53 -2.04
CA VAL A 91 17.00 -2.53 -2.82
C VAL A 91 18.45 -2.41 -2.34
N GLN A 92 18.68 -2.49 -1.02
CA GLN A 92 20.02 -2.44 -0.42
C GLN A 92 20.89 -3.63 -0.86
N GLU A 93 20.33 -4.84 -0.96
CA GLU A 93 21.03 -6.01 -1.50
C GLU A 93 21.50 -5.80 -2.94
N PHE A 94 20.81 -4.98 -3.72
CA PHE A 94 21.19 -4.63 -5.09
C PHE A 94 22.13 -3.42 -5.20
N GLY A 95 22.67 -2.95 -4.07
CA GLY A 95 23.67 -1.89 -4.06
C GLY A 95 23.10 -0.47 -4.05
N PHE A 96 21.94 -0.27 -3.43
CA PHE A 96 21.37 1.05 -3.21
C PHE A 96 22.30 1.94 -2.39
N THR A 97 22.62 3.12 -2.91
CA THR A 97 23.61 4.04 -2.30
C THR A 97 22.97 5.16 -1.47
N GLY A 98 21.65 5.22 -1.41
CA GLY A 98 20.95 6.26 -0.65
C GLY A 98 20.98 7.65 -1.32
N GLY A 99 21.09 7.72 -2.64
CA GLY A 99 21.11 8.97 -3.40
C GLY A 99 22.50 9.48 -3.77
N VAL A 100 23.57 8.75 -3.40
CA VAL A 100 24.95 9.13 -3.74
C VAL A 100 25.24 8.90 -5.23
N ASP A 101 24.77 7.78 -5.78
CA ASP A 101 24.91 7.42 -7.19
C ASP A 101 23.53 7.12 -7.79
N PRO A 102 22.90 8.10 -8.45
CA PRO A 102 21.55 7.92 -8.99
C PRO A 102 21.43 6.80 -10.03
N ALA A 103 22.52 6.51 -10.77
CA ALA A 103 22.52 5.45 -11.78
C ALA A 103 22.46 4.06 -11.12
N LYS A 104 23.24 3.84 -10.06
CA LYS A 104 23.20 2.61 -9.28
C LYS A 104 21.88 2.45 -8.54
N ASP A 105 21.38 3.51 -7.95
CA ASP A 105 20.10 3.50 -7.24
C ASP A 105 18.94 3.15 -8.17
N PHE A 106 18.95 3.68 -9.39
CA PHE A 106 17.96 3.33 -10.40
C PHE A 106 18.08 1.86 -10.86
N GLN A 107 19.31 1.36 -10.98
CA GLN A 107 19.53 -0.05 -11.31
C GLN A 107 19.04 -0.97 -10.18
N ALA A 108 19.37 -0.66 -8.93
CA ALA A 108 18.91 -1.39 -7.75
C ALA A 108 17.38 -1.43 -7.68
N TYR A 109 16.74 -0.30 -7.95
CA TYR A 109 15.28 -0.20 -8.04
C TYR A 109 14.69 -1.12 -9.13
N ARG A 110 15.29 -1.13 -10.34
CA ARG A 110 14.83 -2.00 -11.43
C ARG A 110 14.94 -3.49 -11.08
N LEU A 111 16.01 -3.90 -10.41
CA LEU A 111 16.19 -5.27 -9.94
C LEU A 111 15.17 -5.63 -8.87
N ALA A 112 14.91 -4.73 -7.93
CA ALA A 112 13.88 -4.90 -6.91
C ALA A 112 12.47 -5.03 -7.51
N LEU A 113 12.17 -4.30 -8.59
CA LEU A 113 10.92 -4.49 -9.35
C LEU A 113 10.82 -5.92 -9.93
N GLY A 114 11.93 -6.47 -10.44
CA GLY A 114 11.99 -7.85 -10.90
C GLY A 114 11.63 -8.85 -9.80
N VAL A 115 12.17 -8.65 -8.60
CA VAL A 115 11.79 -9.46 -7.41
C VAL A 115 10.30 -9.31 -7.10
N GLY A 116 9.77 -8.10 -7.20
CA GLY A 116 8.33 -7.83 -7.02
C GLY A 116 7.46 -8.61 -8.01
N VAL A 117 7.86 -8.71 -9.28
CA VAL A 117 7.15 -9.50 -10.30
C VAL A 117 7.16 -10.99 -9.95
N VAL A 118 8.31 -11.53 -9.55
CA VAL A 118 8.44 -12.94 -9.12
C VAL A 118 7.58 -13.20 -7.89
N ALA A 119 7.61 -12.32 -6.90
CA ALA A 119 6.78 -12.42 -5.71
C ALA A 119 5.29 -12.38 -6.05
N GLY A 120 4.88 -11.52 -6.99
CA GLY A 120 3.51 -11.46 -7.49
C GLY A 120 3.08 -12.76 -8.18
N ALA A 121 3.93 -13.33 -9.03
CA ALA A 121 3.67 -14.61 -9.66
C ALA A 121 3.52 -15.73 -8.60
N TYR A 122 4.37 -15.75 -7.59
CA TYR A 122 4.28 -16.70 -6.49
C TYR A 122 2.96 -16.54 -5.70
N GLN A 123 2.54 -15.31 -5.45
CA GLN A 123 1.25 -15.04 -4.80
C GLN A 123 0.06 -15.54 -5.62
N ILE A 124 0.09 -15.42 -6.95
CA ILE A 124 -0.96 -15.96 -7.83
C ILE A 124 -1.03 -17.49 -7.68
N ILE A 125 0.10 -18.17 -7.68
CA ILE A 125 0.18 -19.61 -7.48
C ILE A 125 -0.42 -20.01 -6.13
N LEU A 126 -0.02 -19.34 -5.04
CA LEU A 126 -0.57 -19.58 -3.71
C LEU A 126 -2.08 -19.30 -3.64
N GLY A 127 -2.56 -18.26 -4.34
CA GLY A 127 -3.97 -17.94 -4.45
C GLY A 127 -4.77 -19.05 -5.13
N LEU A 128 -4.22 -19.65 -6.18
CA LEU A 128 -4.83 -20.77 -6.90
C LEU A 128 -4.99 -22.01 -6.00
N PHE A 129 -4.03 -22.28 -5.14
CA PHE A 129 -4.11 -23.34 -4.12
C PHE A 129 -4.96 -22.99 -2.90
N ARG A 130 -5.61 -21.80 -2.90
CA ARG A 130 -6.43 -21.31 -1.77
C ARG A 130 -5.69 -21.29 -0.42
N VAL A 131 -4.40 -21.06 -0.44
CA VAL A 131 -3.54 -21.04 0.77
C VAL A 131 -3.98 -19.94 1.75
N GLY A 132 -4.78 -18.96 1.31
CA GLY A 132 -5.38 -17.94 2.17
C GLY A 132 -6.18 -18.48 3.37
N ILE A 133 -6.63 -19.73 3.34
CA ILE A 133 -7.27 -20.40 4.50
C ILE A 133 -6.31 -20.47 5.70
N LEU A 134 -5.00 -20.58 5.45
CA LEU A 134 -3.98 -20.62 6.48
C LEU A 134 -3.90 -19.32 7.31
N VAL A 135 -4.41 -18.20 6.80
CA VAL A 135 -4.47 -16.94 7.54
C VAL A 135 -5.31 -17.08 8.81
N ASN A 136 -6.31 -17.96 8.81
CA ASN A 136 -7.15 -18.23 9.96
C ASN A 136 -6.41 -18.95 11.11
N LEU A 137 -5.24 -19.53 10.84
CA LEU A 137 -4.37 -20.16 11.84
C LEU A 137 -3.58 -19.12 12.65
N PHE A 138 -3.43 -17.90 12.14
CA PHE A 138 -2.70 -16.85 12.85
C PHE A 138 -3.57 -16.24 13.94
N PRO A 139 -3.08 -16.17 15.19
CA PRO A 139 -3.80 -15.52 16.26
C PRO A 139 -3.93 -14.01 15.98
N LYS A 140 -5.12 -13.48 16.18
CA LYS A 140 -5.41 -12.05 15.97
C LYS A 140 -4.44 -11.13 16.72
N ALA A 141 -3.98 -11.53 17.89
CA ALA A 141 -3.01 -10.78 18.68
C ALA A 141 -1.67 -10.59 17.94
N ALA A 142 -1.20 -11.60 17.21
CA ALA A 142 0.02 -11.50 16.39
C ALA A 142 -0.15 -10.49 15.25
N ILE A 143 -1.32 -10.46 14.60
CA ILE A 143 -1.63 -9.49 13.54
C ILE A 143 -1.65 -8.06 14.10
N HIS A 144 -2.28 -7.84 15.26
CA HIS A 144 -2.28 -6.53 15.92
C HIS A 144 -0.88 -6.10 16.36
N GLY A 145 -0.06 -7.01 16.85
CA GLY A 145 1.35 -6.75 17.18
C GLY A 145 2.16 -6.32 15.95
N LEU A 146 1.98 -7.01 14.84
CA LEU A 146 2.62 -6.66 13.56
C LEU A 146 2.19 -5.26 13.10
N LEU A 147 0.90 -4.95 13.13
CA LEU A 147 0.40 -3.62 12.76
C LEU A 147 0.96 -2.51 13.66
N ALA A 148 1.03 -2.76 14.97
CA ALA A 148 1.63 -1.81 15.91
C ALA A 148 3.11 -1.58 15.64
N SER A 149 3.88 -2.63 15.35
CA SER A 149 5.31 -2.52 15.00
C SER A 149 5.53 -1.71 13.72
N ILE A 150 4.69 -1.90 12.71
CA ILE A 150 4.71 -1.10 11.48
C ILE A 150 4.48 0.37 11.79
N GLY A 151 3.51 0.70 12.66
CA GLY A 151 3.24 2.07 13.09
C GLY A 151 4.47 2.72 13.76
N ILE A 152 5.14 2.00 14.64
CA ILE A 152 6.37 2.47 15.31
C ILE A 152 7.48 2.72 14.30
N ILE A 153 7.68 1.81 13.34
CA ILE A 153 8.69 1.95 12.28
C ILE A 153 8.41 3.20 11.43
N ILE A 154 7.16 3.43 11.05
CA ILE A 154 6.78 4.61 10.27
C ILE A 154 7.07 5.89 11.06
N ILE A 155 6.67 5.97 12.31
CA ILE A 155 6.94 7.13 13.18
C ILE A 155 8.45 7.37 13.27
N SER A 156 9.23 6.33 13.55
CA SER A 156 10.69 6.41 13.66
C SER A 156 11.34 6.94 12.37
N LYS A 157 10.86 6.52 11.20
CA LYS A 157 11.38 6.95 9.90
C LYS A 157 10.94 8.37 9.53
N GLN A 158 9.75 8.81 9.96
CA GLN A 158 9.22 10.13 9.64
C GLN A 158 9.64 11.20 10.65
N PHE A 159 10.05 10.83 11.84
CA PHE A 159 10.46 11.78 12.88
C PHE A 159 11.64 12.68 12.46
N PRO A 160 12.73 12.16 11.84
CA PRO A 160 13.81 13.01 11.33
C PRO A 160 13.33 14.03 10.30
N VAL A 161 12.43 13.63 9.42
CA VAL A 161 11.83 14.50 8.39
C VAL A 161 11.05 15.65 9.03
N LEU A 162 10.29 15.34 10.08
CA LEU A 162 9.50 16.34 10.83
C LEU A 162 10.39 17.38 11.50
N VAL A 163 11.58 17.00 11.96
CA VAL A 163 12.57 17.90 12.60
C VAL A 163 13.45 18.61 11.55
N GLY A 164 13.20 18.41 10.26
CA GLY A 164 13.95 19.04 9.17
C GLY A 164 15.33 18.41 8.92
N LEU A 165 15.59 17.24 9.48
CA LEU A 165 16.77 16.46 9.19
C LEU A 165 16.51 15.67 7.91
N SER A 166 17.30 15.92 6.86
CA SER A 166 17.26 15.09 5.66
C SER A 166 17.65 13.66 6.03
N PRO A 167 16.88 12.64 5.62
CA PRO A 167 17.26 11.25 5.86
C PRO A 167 18.38 10.81 4.90
N GLN A 168 19.49 11.54 4.89
CA GLN A 168 20.68 11.11 4.18
C GLN A 168 21.52 10.27 5.13
N GLY A 169 21.47 8.96 4.87
CA GLY A 169 22.55 8.05 5.23
C GLY A 169 22.86 7.94 6.71
N SER A 170 21.96 7.35 7.50
CA SER A 170 22.41 6.63 8.68
C SER A 170 22.04 5.17 8.50
N PRO A 171 23.02 4.27 8.35
CA PRO A 171 22.77 2.85 8.53
C PRO A 171 22.47 2.64 10.02
N LEU A 172 21.26 2.13 10.32
CA LEU A 172 20.96 1.45 11.57
C LEU A 172 21.07 -0.04 11.33
#